data_fd00bb036a4b0aacfe56b0c2e28d03d8
#
_entry.id   fd00bb036a4b0aacfe56b0c2e28d03d8
#
_cell.length_a   1.000
_cell.length_b   1.000
_cell.length_c   1.000
_cell.angle_alpha   90.00
_cell.angle_beta   90.00
_cell.angle_gamma   90.00
#
_symmetry.space_group_name_H-M   'P 1'
#
loop_
_entity.id
_entity.type
_entity.pdbx_description
1 polymer ?
#
loop_
_entity_poly.entity_id
_entity_poly.type
_entity_poly.pdbx_seq_one_letter_code
_entity_poly.pdbx_strand_id
1 'polypeptide(L)'
;MQLFRKAILLGSALAALWIPLFVYGQGSRIYINGHELTSAQTSTIRNLYQYLPPPGRYWYDSRSGAWGVEGHETLGFILPGLTLGSLAANASNGKTGVFINGREINFIEASRIQATFGAVYQGHFWLDGRTGYYGVDGYPMPLGNMFALIKSRQTSAGRDGLQCGRISCVDPASDPKDSVYSVDGHVLTLPN
;
A
#
# COMPACT_ATOMS: atom_id res chain seq x y z
N MET A 1 -12.55 -78.37 36.82
CA MET A 1 -12.94 -77.80 35.50
C MET A 1 -13.02 -76.26 35.66
N GLN A 2 -11.91 -75.58 35.47
CA GLN A 2 -11.79 -74.13 35.70
C GLN A 2 -11.56 -73.43 34.38
N LEU A 3 -12.46 -72.51 34.09
CA LEU A 3 -12.43 -71.68 32.94
C LEU A 3 -11.56 -70.40 33.19
N PHE A 4 -10.41 -70.35 32.56
CA PHE A 4 -9.56 -69.14 32.55
C PHE A 4 -10.17 -68.04 31.68
N ARG A 5 -10.64 -66.96 32.29
CA ARG A 5 -10.98 -65.75 31.61
C ARG A 5 -9.70 -64.90 31.41
N LYS A 6 -9.24 -64.79 30.18
CA LYS A 6 -8.19 -63.84 29.83
C LYS A 6 -8.80 -62.45 29.67
N ALA A 7 -8.43 -61.55 30.57
CA ALA A 7 -8.71 -60.11 30.43
C ALA A 7 -7.70 -59.48 29.45
N ILE A 8 -8.17 -58.96 28.32
CA ILE A 8 -7.38 -58.19 27.37
C ILE A 8 -7.44 -56.73 27.83
N LEU A 9 -6.34 -56.23 28.34
CA LEU A 9 -6.14 -54.80 28.62
C LEU A 9 -5.81 -54.09 27.32
N LEU A 10 -6.79 -53.35 26.77
CA LEU A 10 -6.60 -52.41 25.69
C LEU A 10 -5.99 -51.12 26.26
N GLY A 11 -4.69 -50.99 26.13
CA GLY A 11 -3.96 -49.78 26.42
C GLY A 11 -4.22 -48.74 25.30
N SER A 12 -5.09 -47.79 25.56
CA SER A 12 -5.26 -46.61 24.68
C SER A 12 -4.08 -45.64 24.88
N ALA A 13 -3.08 -45.71 24.00
CA ALA A 13 -2.04 -44.70 23.91
C ALA A 13 -2.62 -43.41 23.36
N LEU A 14 -2.93 -42.45 24.24
CA LEU A 14 -3.20 -41.05 23.83
C LEU A 14 -1.90 -40.44 23.35
N ALA A 15 -1.66 -40.49 22.04
CA ALA A 15 -0.64 -39.69 21.38
C ALA A 15 -1.06 -38.24 21.48
N ALA A 16 -0.52 -37.51 22.45
CA ALA A 16 -0.65 -36.07 22.54
C ALA A 16 0.07 -35.46 21.32
N LEU A 17 -0.69 -35.05 20.32
CA LEU A 17 -0.21 -34.24 19.21
C LEU A 17 0.26 -32.88 19.77
N TRP A 18 1.54 -32.77 20.02
CA TRP A 18 2.20 -31.49 20.24
C TRP A 18 2.19 -30.75 18.89
N ILE A 19 1.15 -29.98 18.64
CA ILE A 19 1.16 -28.96 17.57
C ILE A 19 1.99 -27.81 18.14
N PRO A 20 3.17 -27.51 17.56
CA PRO A 20 3.88 -26.31 17.95
C PRO A 20 3.00 -25.12 17.51
N LEU A 21 2.37 -24.48 18.48
CA LEU A 21 1.83 -23.14 18.30
C LEU A 21 3.02 -22.25 17.94
N PHE A 22 3.28 -22.09 16.65
CA PHE A 22 4.07 -20.98 16.16
C PHE A 22 3.28 -19.72 16.52
N VAL A 23 3.46 -19.25 17.74
CA VAL A 23 3.14 -17.90 18.12
C VAL A 23 4.05 -17.03 17.25
N TYR A 24 3.54 -16.60 16.11
CA TYR A 24 4.09 -15.46 15.40
C TYR A 24 3.97 -14.28 16.37
N GLY A 25 5.00 -14.07 17.17
CA GLY A 25 5.23 -12.86 17.94
C GLY A 25 5.50 -11.72 16.95
N GLN A 26 4.54 -11.39 16.14
CA GLN A 26 4.49 -10.15 15.40
C GLN A 26 4.35 -9.07 16.45
N GLY A 27 5.44 -8.39 16.74
CA GLY A 27 5.41 -7.24 17.62
C GLY A 27 4.22 -6.37 17.23
N SER A 28 3.39 -5.99 18.20
CA SER A 28 2.17 -5.17 17.97
C SER A 28 2.48 -3.74 17.49
N ARG A 29 3.63 -3.54 16.83
CA ARG A 29 4.20 -2.24 16.46
C ARG A 29 4.12 -2.01 14.97
N ILE A 30 3.83 -0.77 14.62
CA ILE A 30 3.82 -0.29 13.25
C ILE A 30 5.04 0.59 13.06
N TYR A 31 5.83 0.27 12.04
CA TYR A 31 6.99 1.07 11.63
C TYR A 31 6.69 1.70 10.28
N ILE A 32 6.97 3.00 10.15
CA ILE A 32 6.89 3.70 8.87
C ILE A 32 8.24 4.38 8.62
N ASN A 33 8.81 4.18 7.43
CA ASN A 33 10.12 4.68 7.03
C ASN A 33 11.22 4.34 8.06
N GLY A 34 11.18 3.12 8.61
CA GLY A 34 12.15 2.65 9.60
C GLY A 34 11.92 3.11 11.04
N HIS A 35 10.94 4.01 11.29
CA HIS A 35 10.64 4.54 12.61
C HIS A 35 9.33 3.96 13.16
N GLU A 36 9.34 3.58 14.43
CA GLU A 36 8.13 3.15 15.12
C GLU A 36 7.16 4.35 15.24
N LEU A 37 5.88 4.13 14.95
CA LEU A 37 4.86 5.16 15.13
C LEU A 37 4.73 5.55 16.59
N THR A 38 4.84 6.83 16.87
CA THR A 38 4.53 7.39 18.18
C THR A 38 3.03 7.32 18.45
N SER A 39 2.65 7.42 19.72
CA SER A 39 1.23 7.49 20.11
C SER A 39 0.49 8.66 19.45
N ALA A 40 1.15 9.80 19.27
CA ALA A 40 0.60 10.97 18.60
C ALA A 40 0.35 10.71 17.12
N GLN A 41 1.32 10.12 16.40
CA GLN A 41 1.18 9.74 14.99
C GLN A 41 0.09 8.67 14.79
N THR A 42 0.05 7.67 15.67
CA THR A 42 -0.98 6.63 15.69
C THR A 42 -2.37 7.25 15.85
N SER A 43 -2.54 8.18 16.79
CA SER A 43 -3.79 8.91 17.00
C SER A 43 -4.18 9.74 15.78
N THR A 44 -3.22 10.45 15.18
CA THR A 44 -3.45 11.24 13.96
C THR A 44 -3.96 10.36 12.82
N ILE A 45 -3.29 9.23 12.52
CA ILE A 45 -3.69 8.31 11.45
C ILE A 45 -5.07 7.72 11.75
N ARG A 46 -5.31 7.29 13.01
CA ARG A 46 -6.62 6.75 13.41
C ARG A 46 -7.74 7.78 13.27
N ASN A 47 -7.51 9.03 13.63
CA ASN A 47 -8.51 10.09 13.50
C ASN A 47 -8.81 10.42 12.03
N LEU A 48 -7.79 10.41 11.17
CA LEU A 48 -7.94 10.68 9.74
C LEU A 48 -8.66 9.54 8.99
N TYR A 49 -8.31 8.29 9.30
CA TYR A 49 -8.75 7.15 8.47
C TYR A 49 -9.67 6.16 9.20
N GLN A 50 -9.92 6.36 10.50
CA GLN A 50 -10.66 5.41 11.36
C GLN A 50 -10.08 3.99 11.33
N TYR A 51 -8.85 3.83 10.84
CA TYR A 51 -8.16 2.59 10.61
C TYR A 51 -6.65 2.74 10.85
N LEU A 52 -6.02 1.66 11.28
CA LEU A 52 -4.57 1.51 11.31
C LEU A 52 -4.19 0.25 10.55
N PRO A 53 -3.10 0.27 9.78
CA PRO A 53 -2.61 -0.95 9.15
C PRO A 53 -2.23 -1.98 10.22
N PRO A 54 -2.24 -3.28 9.89
CA PRO A 54 -1.72 -4.31 10.77
C PRO A 54 -0.30 -4.01 11.25
N PRO A 55 0.13 -4.56 12.39
CA PRO A 55 1.52 -4.48 12.82
C PRO A 55 2.46 -4.92 11.69
N GLY A 56 3.49 -4.12 11.42
CA GLY A 56 4.38 -4.37 10.28
C GLY A 56 5.32 -3.22 9.98
N ARG A 57 6.03 -3.36 8.88
CA ARG A 57 6.96 -2.34 8.36
C ARG A 57 6.45 -1.81 7.05
N TYR A 58 6.34 -0.49 6.95
CA TYR A 58 5.77 0.24 5.84
C TYR A 58 6.70 1.36 5.41
N TRP A 59 6.54 1.79 4.18
CA TRP A 59 7.12 3.03 3.69
C TRP A 59 5.99 4.00 3.31
N TYR A 60 6.30 5.29 3.39
CA TYR A 60 5.40 6.38 3.05
C TYR A 60 6.18 7.53 2.44
N ASP A 61 5.70 8.02 1.31
CA ASP A 61 6.20 9.20 0.62
C ASP A 61 5.35 10.41 0.99
N SER A 62 5.91 11.31 1.77
CA SER A 62 5.21 12.51 2.26
C SER A 62 4.83 13.49 1.15
N ARG A 63 5.50 13.47 -0.02
CA ARG A 63 5.22 14.38 -1.12
C ARG A 63 4.05 13.90 -1.98
N SER A 64 4.03 12.62 -2.32
CA SER A 64 2.96 12.05 -3.14
C SER A 64 1.80 11.48 -2.33
N GLY A 65 2.02 11.12 -1.08
CA GLY A 65 1.07 10.35 -0.27
C GLY A 65 1.10 8.85 -0.55
N ALA A 66 1.95 8.38 -1.48
CA ALA A 66 2.09 6.96 -1.77
C ALA A 66 2.61 6.19 -0.54
N TRP A 67 2.10 5.00 -0.32
CA TRP A 67 2.55 4.12 0.75
C TRP A 67 2.51 2.65 0.34
N GLY A 68 3.24 1.82 1.04
CA GLY A 68 3.27 0.37 0.80
C GLY A 68 3.99 -0.37 1.92
N VAL A 69 4.01 -1.72 1.81
CA VAL A 69 4.83 -2.55 2.70
C VAL A 69 6.30 -2.38 2.32
N GLU A 70 7.19 -2.33 3.31
CA GLU A 70 8.64 -2.22 3.08
C GLU A 70 9.13 -3.37 2.17
N GLY A 71 9.87 -3.02 1.12
CA GLY A 71 10.35 -3.97 0.12
C GLY A 71 9.35 -4.29 -1.01
N HIS A 72 8.14 -3.75 -0.97
CA HIS A 72 7.08 -4.01 -1.95
C HIS A 72 6.62 -2.72 -2.66
N GLU A 73 5.76 -2.91 -3.66
CA GLU A 73 5.17 -1.82 -4.45
C GLU A 73 4.21 -0.94 -3.66
N THR A 74 3.81 0.15 -4.27
CA THR A 74 2.74 1.02 -3.78
C THR A 74 1.42 0.25 -3.64
N LEU A 75 0.87 0.25 -2.44
CA LEU A 75 -0.46 -0.27 -2.13
C LEU A 75 -1.57 0.76 -2.37
N GLY A 76 -1.25 2.04 -2.16
CA GLY A 76 -2.23 3.10 -2.33
C GLY A 76 -1.66 4.48 -2.02
N PHE A 77 -2.56 5.44 -1.89
CA PHE A 77 -2.24 6.82 -1.56
C PHE A 77 -3.06 7.26 -0.35
N ILE A 78 -2.41 7.97 0.55
CA ILE A 78 -3.03 8.64 1.69
C ILE A 78 -2.68 10.12 1.65
N LEU A 79 -3.16 10.90 2.61
CA LEU A 79 -2.93 12.34 2.67
C LEU A 79 -1.43 12.68 2.58
N PRO A 80 -1.00 13.49 1.60
CA PRO A 80 0.38 13.98 1.53
C PRO A 80 0.69 14.95 2.68
N GLY A 81 1.97 14.97 3.10
CA GLY A 81 2.47 15.91 4.10
C GLY A 81 2.45 15.39 5.53
N LEU A 82 2.14 14.11 5.77
CA LEU A 82 2.31 13.54 7.11
C LEU A 82 3.80 13.38 7.43
N THR A 83 4.17 13.71 8.68
CA THR A 83 5.55 13.59 9.18
C THR A 83 5.76 12.20 9.78
N LEU A 84 6.11 11.23 8.93
CA LEU A 84 6.26 9.82 9.29
C LEU A 84 7.69 9.29 9.07
N GLY A 85 8.68 10.17 9.12
CA GLY A 85 10.09 9.84 8.90
C GLY A 85 10.53 10.01 7.44
N SER A 86 11.84 9.88 7.21
CA SER A 86 12.46 10.05 5.88
C SER A 86 12.29 8.79 5.05
N LEU A 87 11.84 8.94 3.80
CA LEU A 87 11.69 7.83 2.85
C LEU A 87 13.06 7.35 2.39
N ALA A 88 13.33 6.05 2.50
CA ALA A 88 14.55 5.45 2.00
C ALA A 88 14.47 5.22 0.48
N ALA A 89 15.59 5.41 -0.23
CA ALA A 89 15.63 5.20 -1.66
C ALA A 89 15.27 3.76 -2.09
N ASN A 90 15.62 2.78 -1.28
CA ASN A 90 15.35 1.36 -1.51
C ASN A 90 14.06 0.84 -0.84
N ALA A 91 13.17 1.73 -0.39
CA ALA A 91 12.01 1.35 0.42
C ALA A 91 11.09 0.33 -0.24
N SER A 92 10.99 0.30 -1.57
CA SER A 92 10.22 -0.69 -2.34
C SER A 92 11.08 -1.77 -3.01
N ASN A 93 12.36 -1.89 -2.62
CA ASN A 93 13.29 -2.85 -3.23
C ASN A 93 13.36 -2.73 -4.76
N GLY A 94 13.35 -1.49 -5.26
CA GLY A 94 13.42 -1.17 -6.68
C GLY A 94 14.78 -1.49 -7.28
N LYS A 95 14.78 -1.83 -8.58
CA LYS A 95 15.95 -2.05 -9.43
C LYS A 95 15.69 -1.61 -10.86
N THR A 96 14.88 -0.55 -11.01
CA THR A 96 14.40 -0.09 -12.33
C THR A 96 15.20 1.09 -12.87
N GLY A 97 15.97 1.76 -12.03
CA GLY A 97 16.61 3.05 -12.35
C GLY A 97 15.60 4.20 -12.43
N VAL A 98 14.35 4.00 -12.00
CA VAL A 98 13.29 5.02 -11.97
C VAL A 98 13.04 5.41 -10.53
N PHE A 99 13.26 6.68 -10.21
CA PHE A 99 13.08 7.22 -8.87
C PHE A 99 11.90 8.20 -8.86
N ILE A 100 11.00 8.04 -7.88
CA ILE A 100 9.92 8.99 -7.62
C ILE A 100 10.07 9.53 -6.20
N ASN A 101 10.23 10.84 -6.07
CA ASN A 101 10.49 11.53 -4.80
C ASN A 101 11.67 10.90 -4.01
N GLY A 102 12.70 10.44 -4.72
CA GLY A 102 13.89 9.82 -4.15
C GLY A 102 13.77 8.32 -3.85
N ARG A 103 12.60 7.70 -3.98
CA ARG A 103 12.41 6.24 -3.84
C ARG A 103 12.50 5.57 -5.21
N GLU A 104 13.35 4.55 -5.35
CA GLU A 104 13.40 3.72 -6.55
C GLU A 104 12.18 2.80 -6.59
N ILE A 105 11.36 2.91 -7.64
CA ILE A 105 10.19 2.07 -7.82
C ILE A 105 10.58 0.67 -8.26
N ASN A 106 9.77 -0.33 -7.90
CA ASN A 106 10.02 -1.69 -8.34
C ASN A 106 9.42 -1.98 -9.73
N PHE A 107 9.71 -3.18 -10.26
CA PHE A 107 9.27 -3.57 -11.59
C PHE A 107 7.75 -3.58 -11.77
N ILE A 108 7.01 -3.94 -10.73
CA ILE A 108 5.52 -3.96 -10.78
C ILE A 108 4.98 -2.54 -10.94
N GLU A 109 5.53 -1.58 -10.20
CA GLU A 109 5.15 -0.17 -10.33
C GLU A 109 5.52 0.39 -11.70
N ALA A 110 6.74 0.12 -12.18
CA ALA A 110 7.19 0.54 -13.50
C ALA A 110 6.29 -0.01 -14.62
N SER A 111 5.89 -1.27 -14.53
CA SER A 111 4.95 -1.89 -15.48
C SER A 111 3.57 -1.25 -15.44
N ARG A 112 3.06 -0.92 -14.25
CA ARG A 112 1.77 -0.21 -14.09
C ARG A 112 1.83 1.20 -14.68
N ILE A 113 2.94 1.92 -14.46
CA ILE A 113 3.18 3.24 -15.05
C ILE A 113 3.24 3.13 -16.57
N GLN A 114 4.00 2.18 -17.11
CA GLN A 114 4.09 1.95 -18.55
C GLN A 114 2.72 1.62 -19.17
N ALA A 115 1.93 0.76 -18.54
CA ALA A 115 0.58 0.44 -19.00
C ALA A 115 -0.36 1.66 -18.95
N THR A 116 -0.13 2.56 -17.99
CA THR A 116 -0.96 3.75 -17.80
C THR A 116 -0.52 4.90 -18.68
N PHE A 117 0.76 5.14 -18.86
CA PHE A 117 1.30 6.33 -19.55
C PHE A 117 1.96 6.01 -20.90
N GLY A 118 2.03 4.73 -21.28
CA GLY A 118 2.61 4.27 -22.54
C GLY A 118 4.12 4.11 -22.51
N ALA A 119 4.83 4.81 -21.63
CA ALA A 119 6.28 4.69 -21.47
C ALA A 119 6.72 5.00 -20.04
N VAL A 120 7.82 4.39 -19.65
CA VAL A 120 8.55 4.70 -18.42
C VAL A 120 10.02 4.90 -18.78
N TYR A 121 10.61 5.99 -18.31
CA TYR A 121 12.02 6.30 -18.56
C TYR A 121 12.81 6.26 -17.25
N GLN A 122 14.03 5.78 -17.32
CA GLN A 122 14.95 5.85 -16.18
C GLN A 122 15.27 7.30 -15.84
N GLY A 123 15.43 7.59 -14.56
CA GLY A 123 15.72 8.93 -14.08
C GLY A 123 15.06 9.24 -12.74
N HIS A 124 15.22 10.48 -12.32
CA HIS A 124 14.66 11.00 -11.08
C HIS A 124 13.48 11.93 -11.38
N PHE A 125 12.35 11.63 -10.77
CA PHE A 125 11.10 12.35 -10.98
C PHE A 125 10.52 12.78 -9.64
N TRP A 126 9.76 13.85 -9.67
CA TRP A 126 8.93 14.25 -8.55
C TRP A 126 7.44 14.10 -8.89
N LEU A 127 6.66 13.76 -7.90
CA LEU A 127 5.20 13.70 -7.92
C LEU A 127 4.66 14.40 -6.68
N ASP A 128 3.79 15.37 -6.88
CA ASP A 128 3.06 16.06 -5.82
C ASP A 128 1.64 15.52 -5.76
N GLY A 129 1.32 14.79 -4.67
CA GLY A 129 0.01 14.16 -4.50
C GLY A 129 -1.12 15.13 -4.16
N ARG A 130 -0.83 16.39 -3.81
CA ARG A 130 -1.86 17.41 -3.57
C ARG A 130 -2.39 18.00 -4.85
N THR A 131 -1.50 18.20 -5.80
CA THR A 131 -1.81 18.87 -7.08
C THR A 131 -1.91 17.90 -8.24
N GLY A 132 -1.35 16.69 -8.09
CA GLY A 132 -1.21 15.71 -9.16
C GLY A 132 -0.15 16.05 -10.20
N TYR A 133 0.56 17.17 -10.07
CA TYR A 133 1.65 17.50 -10.97
C TYR A 133 2.85 16.60 -10.75
N TYR A 134 3.52 16.25 -11.83
CA TYR A 134 4.78 15.50 -11.83
C TYR A 134 5.77 16.10 -12.81
N GLY A 135 7.05 15.85 -12.58
CA GLY A 135 8.13 16.38 -13.40
C GLY A 135 9.47 15.71 -13.14
N VAL A 136 10.52 16.20 -13.81
CA VAL A 136 11.90 15.75 -13.60
C VAL A 136 12.46 16.42 -12.35
N ASP A 137 13.17 15.66 -11.53
CA ASP A 137 13.80 16.20 -10.32
C ASP A 137 14.86 17.25 -10.70
N GLY A 138 14.95 18.31 -9.91
CA GLY A 138 15.79 19.46 -10.22
C GLY A 138 15.19 20.46 -11.22
N TYR A 139 14.07 20.13 -11.89
CA TYR A 139 13.37 21.05 -12.78
C TYR A 139 12.00 21.41 -12.19
N PRO A 140 11.71 22.71 -11.98
CA PRO A 140 10.46 23.14 -11.37
C PRO A 140 9.24 23.02 -12.31
N MET A 141 9.50 22.99 -13.64
CA MET A 141 8.41 22.90 -14.63
C MET A 141 7.83 21.49 -14.67
N PRO A 142 6.51 21.30 -14.47
CA PRO A 142 5.90 19.99 -14.55
C PRO A 142 5.88 19.47 -15.99
N LEU A 143 6.05 18.15 -16.13
CA LEU A 143 5.84 17.43 -17.39
C LEU A 143 4.36 17.20 -17.65
N GLY A 144 3.53 17.14 -16.60
CA GLY A 144 2.11 16.91 -16.73
C GLY A 144 1.39 16.84 -15.38
N ASN A 145 0.11 16.47 -15.45
CA ASN A 145 -0.73 16.30 -14.29
C ASN A 145 -1.40 14.92 -14.33
N MET A 146 -1.13 14.11 -13.32
CA MET A 146 -1.61 12.73 -13.22
C MET A 146 -3.15 12.67 -13.11
N PHE A 147 -3.77 13.59 -12.37
CA PHE A 147 -5.23 13.63 -12.23
C PHE A 147 -5.92 13.94 -13.56
N ALA A 148 -5.37 14.88 -14.34
CA ALA A 148 -5.88 15.19 -15.67
C ALA A 148 -5.77 13.99 -16.62
N LEU A 149 -4.67 13.23 -16.56
CA LEU A 149 -4.47 12.03 -17.37
C LEU A 149 -5.44 10.91 -16.98
N ILE A 150 -5.67 10.69 -15.70
CA ILE A 150 -6.64 9.71 -15.20
C ILE A 150 -8.04 10.10 -15.68
N LYS A 151 -8.43 11.37 -15.52
CA LYS A 151 -9.73 11.88 -15.95
C LYS A 151 -9.95 11.72 -17.47
N SER A 152 -8.95 12.04 -18.29
CA SER A 152 -9.08 11.90 -19.75
C SER A 152 -9.30 10.46 -20.20
N ARG A 153 -8.69 9.50 -19.52
CA ARG A 153 -8.87 8.07 -19.81
C ARG A 153 -10.24 7.54 -19.38
N GLN A 154 -10.79 8.04 -18.29
CA GLN A 154 -12.15 7.69 -17.85
C GLN A 154 -13.20 8.15 -18.85
N THR A 155 -13.07 9.37 -19.36
CA THR A 155 -13.97 9.90 -20.40
C THR A 155 -13.88 9.14 -21.72
N SER A 156 -12.69 8.65 -22.08
CA SER A 156 -12.48 7.80 -23.25
C SER A 156 -13.05 6.41 -23.06
N ALA A 157 -12.84 5.78 -21.90
CA ALA A 157 -13.36 4.45 -21.58
C ALA A 157 -14.90 4.44 -21.49
N GLY A 158 -15.51 5.52 -21.02
CA GLY A 158 -16.97 5.65 -20.99
C GLY A 158 -17.63 5.72 -22.37
N ARG A 159 -16.91 6.12 -23.41
CA ARG A 159 -17.38 6.10 -24.79
C ARG A 159 -17.30 4.73 -25.44
N ASP A 160 -16.35 3.89 -25.03
CA ASP A 160 -16.06 2.60 -25.66
C ASP A 160 -16.55 1.41 -24.81
N GLY A 161 -17.30 1.66 -23.72
CA GLY A 161 -17.87 0.58 -22.87
C GLY A 161 -16.83 -0.23 -22.09
N LEU A 162 -15.57 0.21 -22.01
CA LEU A 162 -14.51 -0.49 -21.29
C LEU A 162 -14.61 -0.19 -19.79
N GLN A 163 -14.90 -1.22 -19.02
CA GLN A 163 -14.87 -1.18 -17.56
C GLN A 163 -13.47 -0.83 -17.06
N CYS A 164 -13.37 0.19 -16.20
CA CYS A 164 -12.16 0.49 -15.45
C CYS A 164 -11.79 -0.71 -14.56
N GLY A 165 -10.77 -1.48 -14.97
CA GLY A 165 -10.25 -2.58 -14.18
C GLY A 165 -9.37 -2.06 -13.04
N ARG A 166 -9.73 -2.39 -11.81
CA ARG A 166 -8.94 -2.41 -10.57
C ARG A 166 -8.28 -1.12 -10.04
N ILE A 167 -8.43 0.02 -10.64
CA ILE A 167 -8.09 1.30 -10.02
C ILE A 167 -9.37 2.10 -9.95
N SER A 168 -9.88 2.31 -8.76
CA SER A 168 -11.05 3.18 -8.56
C SER A 168 -10.68 4.59 -8.95
N CYS A 169 -11.40 5.09 -9.91
CA CYS A 169 -11.22 6.40 -10.46
C CYS A 169 -11.96 7.41 -9.58
N VAL A 170 -11.25 8.26 -8.90
CA VAL A 170 -11.82 9.38 -8.14
C VAL A 170 -12.13 10.51 -9.11
N ASP A 171 -13.35 11.02 -9.10
CA ASP A 171 -13.71 12.23 -9.84
C ASP A 171 -13.14 13.47 -9.11
N PRO A 172 -12.13 14.16 -9.68
CA PRO A 172 -11.58 15.35 -9.05
C PRO A 172 -12.53 16.56 -9.09
N ALA A 173 -13.69 16.43 -9.73
CA ALA A 173 -14.73 17.45 -9.73
C ALA A 173 -15.78 17.23 -8.62
N SER A 174 -15.74 16.08 -7.93
CA SER A 174 -16.52 15.89 -6.71
C SER A 174 -15.88 16.73 -5.59
N ASP A 175 -16.73 17.31 -4.74
CA ASP A 175 -16.34 18.07 -3.54
C ASP A 175 -15.17 17.34 -2.85
N PRO A 176 -14.10 18.02 -2.41
CA PRO A 176 -13.00 17.40 -1.66
C PRO A 176 -13.43 16.53 -0.49
N LYS A 177 -14.68 16.67 -0.07
CA LYS A 177 -15.33 15.87 0.97
C LYS A 177 -15.69 14.45 0.55
N ASP A 178 -15.81 14.19 -0.76
CA ASP A 178 -16.27 12.91 -1.31
C ASP A 178 -15.13 12.11 -1.97
N SER A 179 -13.87 12.44 -1.68
CA SER A 179 -12.72 11.71 -2.21
C SER A 179 -12.66 10.30 -1.61
N VAL A 180 -13.14 9.34 -2.39
CA VAL A 180 -13.14 7.92 -2.03
C VAL A 180 -11.96 7.23 -2.73
N TYR A 181 -11.02 6.73 -1.97
CA TYR A 181 -9.94 5.89 -2.49
C TYR A 181 -10.28 4.43 -2.21
N SER A 182 -10.39 3.60 -3.24
CA SER A 182 -10.57 2.16 -3.08
C SER A 182 -9.31 1.42 -3.50
N VAL A 183 -8.80 0.57 -2.61
CA VAL A 183 -7.76 -0.41 -2.91
C VAL A 183 -8.34 -1.78 -2.57
N ASP A 184 -8.38 -2.68 -3.55
CA ASP A 184 -8.87 -4.06 -3.41
C ASP A 184 -10.29 -4.18 -2.80
N GLY A 185 -11.22 -3.29 -3.20
CA GLY A 185 -12.62 -3.34 -2.74
C GLY A 185 -12.87 -2.72 -1.36
N HIS A 186 -11.86 -2.15 -0.71
CA HIS A 186 -12.01 -1.38 0.52
C HIS A 186 -12.10 0.11 0.19
N VAL A 187 -13.23 0.70 0.50
CA VAL A 187 -13.51 2.12 0.32
C VAL A 187 -12.97 2.90 1.52
N LEU A 188 -12.02 3.80 1.29
CA LEU A 188 -11.54 4.74 2.29
C LEU A 188 -12.18 6.10 2.00
N THR A 189 -13.17 6.49 2.78
CA THR A 189 -13.75 7.84 2.76
C THR A 189 -12.93 8.75 3.66
N LEU A 190 -12.52 9.92 3.16
CA LEU A 190 -11.94 10.96 3.98
C LEU A 190 -13.04 11.62 4.79
N PRO A 191 -12.90 11.77 6.12
CA PRO A 191 -13.86 12.51 6.93
C PRO A 191 -13.80 14.01 6.60
N ASN A 192 -14.94 14.63 6.63
CA ASN A 192 -15.16 16.08 6.53
C ASN A 192 -14.37 16.85 7.60
#